data_322de08fc2d3dc39667c3aa1672c92db
#
_entry.id   322de08fc2d3dc39667c3aa1672c92db
#
_cell.length_a   1.000
_cell.length_b   1.000
_cell.length_c   1.000
_cell.angle_alpha   90.00
_cell.angle_beta   90.00
_cell.angle_gamma   90.00
#
_symmetry.space_group_name_H-M   'P 1'
#
loop_
_entity.id
_entity.type
_entity.pdbx_description
1 polymer ?
#
loop_
_entity_poly.entity_id
_entity_poly.type
_entity_poly.pdbx_seq_one_letter_code
_entity_poly.pdbx_strand_id
1 'polypeptide(L)'
;QIEIVQAQTVSKNIIATAGNNAWSKASFPVEKFIGYTSPFGYRRSPTNPRRIQFHNGLDIAAPKGSYVRNWFAGTVVKVGDRGGCGTHIIVKSGNWKHSYCHLMGRVARLNGNLYMVDRAGGVQIAKGQRIPSGIRIGRIGMTGRTTGPHLHWVIRYNNKYVDPGAVLRKMYGSQK
;
A
#
# COMPACT_ATOMS: atom_id res chain seq x y z
N GLN A 1 21.84 -6.98 -11.03
CA GLN A 1 22.25 -7.34 -9.66
C GLN A 1 22.61 -6.12 -8.80
N ILE A 2 23.31 -5.11 -9.36
CA ILE A 2 23.73 -3.91 -8.62
C ILE A 2 22.54 -3.07 -8.15
N GLU A 3 21.53 -2.86 -8.98
CA GLU A 3 20.32 -2.07 -8.63
C GLU A 3 19.43 -2.75 -7.58
N ILE A 4 19.36 -4.08 -7.58
CA ILE A 4 18.62 -4.85 -6.56
C ILE A 4 19.29 -4.66 -5.19
N VAL A 5 20.61 -4.78 -5.14
CA VAL A 5 21.38 -4.59 -3.91
C VAL A 5 21.24 -3.16 -3.40
N GLN A 6 21.23 -2.16 -4.29
CA GLN A 6 21.04 -0.76 -3.91
C GLN A 6 19.66 -0.48 -3.34
N ALA A 7 18.58 -0.98 -3.95
CA ALA A 7 17.22 -0.77 -3.44
C ALA A 7 17.01 -1.42 -2.07
N GLN A 8 17.56 -2.62 -1.85
CA GLN A 8 17.51 -3.30 -0.55
C GLN A 8 18.38 -2.60 0.50
N THR A 9 19.53 -2.10 0.12
CA THR A 9 20.44 -1.36 1.03
C THR A 9 19.81 -0.02 1.43
N VAL A 10 19.21 0.72 0.49
CA VAL A 10 18.48 1.96 0.77
C VAL A 10 17.32 1.68 1.73
N SER A 11 16.55 0.63 1.52
CA SER A 11 15.45 0.24 2.41
C SER A 11 15.94 -0.07 3.83
N LYS A 12 17.02 -0.84 3.96
CA LYS A 12 17.62 -1.15 5.28
C LYS A 12 18.08 0.10 6.02
N ASN A 13 18.76 1.01 5.33
CA ASN A 13 19.25 2.25 5.93
C ASN A 13 18.12 3.17 6.39
N ILE A 14 17.06 3.33 5.57
CA ILE A 14 15.88 4.13 5.91
C ILE A 14 15.17 3.53 7.13
N ILE A 15 14.98 2.22 7.17
CA ILE A 15 14.32 1.52 8.26
C ILE A 15 15.15 1.61 9.55
N ALA A 16 16.46 1.51 9.47
CA ALA A 16 17.35 1.64 10.63
C ALA A 16 17.30 3.04 11.27
N THR A 17 17.16 4.10 10.45
CA THR A 17 17.06 5.48 10.95
C THR A 17 15.70 5.82 11.57
N ALA A 18 14.66 5.04 11.31
CA ALA A 18 13.31 5.30 11.83
C ALA A 18 13.14 5.10 13.35
N GLY A 19 14.15 4.58 14.05
CA GLY A 19 14.11 4.36 15.51
C GLY A 19 13.19 3.21 15.95
N ASN A 20 13.47 2.64 17.13
CA ASN A 20 12.80 1.40 17.59
C ASN A 20 11.31 1.57 17.93
N ASN A 21 10.82 2.79 18.18
CA ASN A 21 9.43 3.05 18.57
C ASN A 21 8.58 3.69 17.47
N ALA A 22 9.14 3.97 16.30
CA ALA A 22 8.42 4.66 15.21
C ALA A 22 7.19 3.88 14.72
N TRP A 23 7.21 2.56 14.84
CA TRP A 23 6.21 1.65 14.28
C TRP A 23 5.20 1.11 15.31
N SER A 24 5.32 1.48 16.59
CA SER A 24 4.45 0.96 17.66
C SER A 24 2.97 1.26 17.44
N LYS A 25 2.66 2.35 16.72
CA LYS A 25 1.29 2.77 16.36
C LYS A 25 0.87 2.37 14.95
N ALA A 26 1.72 1.65 14.22
CA ALA A 26 1.39 1.20 12.88
C ALA A 26 0.41 0.02 12.90
N SER A 27 -0.41 -0.08 11.87
CA SER A 27 -1.39 -1.15 11.69
C SER A 27 -1.04 -2.01 10.49
N PHE A 28 -1.25 -3.32 10.58
CA PHE A 28 -1.18 -4.19 9.40
C PHE A 28 -2.23 -3.77 8.38
N PRO A 29 -1.90 -3.67 7.07
CA PRO A 29 -2.76 -3.01 6.10
C PRO A 29 -3.96 -3.84 5.61
N VAL A 30 -4.10 -5.09 6.00
CA VAL A 30 -5.13 -5.99 5.46
C VAL A 30 -5.80 -6.79 6.58
N GLU A 31 -7.13 -6.87 6.54
CA GLU A 31 -7.89 -7.86 7.32
C GLU A 31 -7.97 -9.20 6.57
N LYS A 32 -8.15 -10.31 7.29
CA LYS A 32 -8.25 -11.67 6.73
C LYS A 32 -7.03 -12.05 5.86
N PHE A 33 -5.84 -11.71 6.34
CA PHE A 33 -4.58 -12.02 5.68
C PHE A 33 -4.43 -13.52 5.38
N ILE A 34 -4.07 -13.83 4.12
CA ILE A 34 -3.79 -15.21 3.66
C ILE A 34 -2.28 -15.42 3.54
N GLY A 35 -1.57 -14.50 2.91
CA GLY A 35 -0.13 -14.61 2.67
C GLY A 35 0.39 -13.50 1.77
N TYR A 36 1.70 -13.51 1.55
CA TYR A 36 2.36 -12.65 0.58
C TYR A 36 2.49 -13.41 -0.74
N THR A 37 2.03 -12.83 -1.84
CA THR A 37 2.05 -13.47 -3.16
C THR A 37 3.16 -12.98 -4.06
N SER A 38 3.68 -11.77 -3.83
CA SER A 38 4.82 -11.27 -4.58
C SER A 38 5.60 -10.21 -3.78
N PRO A 39 6.92 -10.43 -3.59
CA PRO A 39 7.77 -9.51 -2.86
C PRO A 39 8.15 -8.28 -3.68
N PHE A 40 8.63 -7.26 -2.98
CA PHE A 40 9.30 -6.10 -3.56
C PHE A 40 10.60 -6.49 -4.27
N GLY A 41 10.87 -5.83 -5.39
CA GLY A 41 12.10 -5.98 -6.13
C GLY A 41 11.93 -6.54 -7.53
N TYR A 42 13.02 -6.90 -8.16
CA TYR A 42 12.99 -7.45 -9.52
C TYR A 42 12.43 -8.87 -9.53
N ARG A 43 11.50 -9.12 -10.44
CA ARG A 43 10.87 -10.42 -10.61
C ARG A 43 10.57 -10.70 -12.08
N ARG A 44 10.28 -11.95 -12.42
CA ARG A 44 9.68 -12.28 -13.71
C ARG A 44 8.26 -11.69 -13.78
N SER A 45 7.93 -11.11 -14.93
CA SER A 45 6.59 -10.58 -15.14
C SER A 45 5.53 -11.68 -15.05
N PRO A 46 4.45 -11.50 -14.28
CA PRO A 46 3.37 -12.48 -14.22
C PRO A 46 2.61 -12.67 -15.53
N THR A 47 2.66 -11.67 -16.42
CA THR A 47 2.02 -11.72 -17.75
C THR A 47 2.97 -12.10 -18.88
N ASN A 48 4.29 -12.02 -18.66
CA ASN A 48 5.32 -12.44 -19.63
C ASN A 48 6.56 -12.95 -18.88
N PRO A 49 6.68 -14.27 -18.60
CA PRO A 49 7.76 -14.82 -17.82
C PRO A 49 9.17 -14.63 -18.39
N ARG A 50 9.29 -14.25 -19.68
CA ARG A 50 10.58 -13.92 -20.32
C ARG A 50 11.08 -12.52 -19.96
N ARG A 51 10.20 -11.67 -19.41
CA ARG A 51 10.52 -10.29 -19.05
C ARG A 51 10.78 -10.14 -17.56
N ILE A 52 11.89 -9.53 -17.20
CA ILE A 52 12.16 -9.07 -15.82
C ILE A 52 11.54 -7.68 -15.64
N GLN A 53 10.84 -7.48 -14.53
CA GLN A 53 10.26 -6.19 -14.16
C GLN A 53 10.52 -5.88 -12.69
N PHE A 54 10.60 -4.60 -12.37
CA PHE A 54 10.69 -4.14 -10.99
C PHE A 54 9.29 -4.07 -10.38
N HIS A 55 9.10 -4.76 -9.25
CA HIS A 55 7.90 -4.71 -8.43
C HIS A 55 8.10 -3.71 -7.30
N ASN A 56 7.43 -2.56 -7.36
CA ASN A 56 7.65 -1.42 -6.48
C ASN A 56 6.91 -1.52 -5.13
N GLY A 57 6.23 -2.61 -4.87
CA GLY A 57 5.44 -2.84 -3.67
C GLY A 57 5.48 -4.28 -3.20
N LEU A 58 4.59 -4.59 -2.28
CA LEU A 58 4.33 -5.94 -1.77
C LEU A 58 2.90 -6.32 -2.11
N ASP A 59 2.70 -7.50 -2.70
CA ASP A 59 1.37 -8.04 -2.96
C ASP A 59 0.93 -8.91 -1.77
N ILE A 60 -0.17 -8.51 -1.15
CA ILE A 60 -0.73 -9.14 0.05
C ILE A 60 -2.07 -9.78 -0.31
N ALA A 61 -2.15 -11.09 -0.23
CA ALA A 61 -3.36 -11.84 -0.53
C ALA A 61 -4.34 -11.83 0.64
N ALA A 62 -5.60 -11.58 0.32
CA ALA A 62 -6.75 -11.76 1.19
C ALA A 62 -8.01 -11.96 0.31
N PRO A 63 -9.11 -12.51 0.83
CA PRO A 63 -10.33 -12.68 0.07
C PRO A 63 -10.83 -11.36 -0.51
N LYS A 64 -11.38 -11.38 -1.73
CA LYS A 64 -12.05 -10.22 -2.32
C LYS A 64 -13.10 -9.65 -1.35
N GLY A 65 -13.11 -8.34 -1.15
CA GLY A 65 -13.98 -7.66 -0.20
C GLY A 65 -13.41 -7.54 1.21
N SER A 66 -12.25 -8.15 1.52
CA SER A 66 -11.56 -7.93 2.80
C SER A 66 -11.20 -6.46 2.97
N TYR A 67 -11.36 -5.93 4.19
CA TYR A 67 -11.03 -4.54 4.43
C TYR A 67 -9.52 -4.29 4.41
N VAL A 68 -9.16 -3.15 3.85
CA VAL A 68 -7.83 -2.57 3.85
C VAL A 68 -7.80 -1.48 4.91
N ARG A 69 -6.76 -1.51 5.76
CA ARG A 69 -6.57 -0.55 6.86
C ARG A 69 -5.42 0.40 6.57
N ASN A 70 -5.57 1.64 7.02
CA ASN A 70 -4.49 2.61 6.95
C ASN A 70 -3.31 2.16 7.84
N TRP A 71 -2.14 2.03 7.24
CA TRP A 71 -0.93 1.57 7.92
C TRP A 71 -0.46 2.53 9.01
N PHE A 72 -0.43 3.82 8.72
CA PHE A 72 0.04 4.85 9.65
C PHE A 72 -0.79 6.13 9.53
N ALA A 73 -1.00 6.81 10.67
CA ALA A 73 -1.78 8.06 10.68
C ALA A 73 -1.19 9.10 9.73
N GLY A 74 -2.05 9.75 8.95
CA GLY A 74 -1.61 10.73 7.96
C GLY A 74 -2.76 11.42 7.26
N THR A 75 -2.43 12.06 6.14
CA THR A 75 -3.38 12.80 5.29
C THR A 75 -3.49 12.13 3.93
N VAL A 76 -4.70 11.94 3.44
CA VAL A 76 -4.98 11.45 2.09
C VAL A 76 -4.55 12.51 1.08
N VAL A 77 -3.51 12.24 0.31
CA VAL A 77 -2.97 13.16 -0.69
C VAL A 77 -3.46 12.86 -2.10
N LYS A 78 -3.98 11.64 -2.33
CA LYS A 78 -4.53 11.25 -3.62
C LYS A 78 -5.61 10.20 -3.46
N VAL A 79 -6.66 10.32 -4.26
CA VAL A 79 -7.62 9.27 -4.60
C VAL A 79 -7.70 9.16 -6.12
N GLY A 80 -7.78 7.95 -6.66
CA GLY A 80 -7.83 7.70 -8.10
C GLY A 80 -8.49 6.36 -8.41
N ASP A 81 -8.92 6.17 -9.67
CA ASP A 81 -9.56 4.94 -10.12
C ASP A 81 -9.12 4.51 -11.53
N ARG A 82 -7.99 5.01 -12.01
CA ARG A 82 -7.46 4.74 -13.35
C ARG A 82 -6.06 4.15 -13.32
N GLY A 83 -5.63 3.66 -14.49
CA GLY A 83 -4.31 3.09 -14.69
C GLY A 83 -4.17 1.67 -14.14
N GLY A 84 -2.95 1.18 -14.09
CA GLY A 84 -2.65 -0.19 -13.62
C GLY A 84 -2.98 -0.43 -12.15
N CYS A 85 -2.94 0.61 -11.34
CA CYS A 85 -3.30 0.56 -9.91
C CYS A 85 -4.82 0.44 -9.68
N GLY A 86 -5.65 0.83 -10.66
CA GLY A 86 -7.09 0.84 -10.51
C GLY A 86 -7.53 1.83 -9.43
N THR A 87 -8.56 1.49 -8.67
CA THR A 87 -9.00 2.30 -7.54
C THR A 87 -7.95 2.28 -6.44
N HIS A 88 -7.47 3.46 -6.03
CA HIS A 88 -6.35 3.59 -5.12
C HIS A 88 -6.43 4.82 -4.24
N ILE A 89 -5.75 4.74 -3.11
CA ILE A 89 -5.56 5.82 -2.14
C ILE A 89 -4.06 5.96 -1.86
N ILE A 90 -3.59 7.19 -1.73
CA ILE A 90 -2.25 7.50 -1.24
C ILE A 90 -2.36 8.37 0.01
N VAL A 91 -1.72 7.91 1.09
CA VAL A 91 -1.64 8.62 2.38
C VAL A 91 -0.23 9.12 2.59
N LYS A 92 -0.10 10.34 3.09
CA LYS A 92 1.18 10.93 3.50
C LYS A 92 1.26 11.01 5.02
N SER A 93 2.32 10.42 5.58
CA SER A 93 2.63 10.40 7.00
C SER A 93 4.06 10.94 7.19
N GLY A 94 4.20 12.26 7.42
CA GLY A 94 5.51 12.91 7.41
C GLY A 94 6.22 12.75 6.07
N ASN A 95 7.42 12.18 6.09
CA ASN A 95 8.20 11.90 4.86
C ASN A 95 7.81 10.58 4.17
N TRP A 96 6.88 9.84 4.74
CA TRP A 96 6.38 8.58 4.21
C TRP A 96 5.15 8.80 3.35
N LYS A 97 5.06 8.08 2.23
CA LYS A 97 3.84 7.90 1.44
C LYS A 97 3.55 6.40 1.33
N HIS A 98 2.31 6.02 1.54
CA HIS A 98 1.88 4.64 1.39
C HIS A 98 0.64 4.58 0.51
N SER A 99 0.68 3.69 -0.47
CA SER A 99 -0.31 3.59 -1.53
C SER A 99 -0.98 2.22 -1.49
N TYR A 100 -2.28 2.21 -1.74
CA TYR A 100 -3.16 1.05 -1.67
C TYR A 100 -3.89 0.91 -3.00
N CYS A 101 -3.56 -0.12 -3.78
CA CYS A 101 -4.08 -0.33 -5.13
C CYS A 101 -5.07 -1.49 -5.22
N HIS A 102 -5.77 -1.57 -6.36
CA HIS A 102 -6.74 -2.60 -6.71
C HIS A 102 -7.95 -2.65 -5.78
N LEU A 103 -8.31 -1.51 -5.18
CA LEU A 103 -9.44 -1.41 -4.26
C LEU A 103 -10.76 -1.53 -5.00
N MET A 104 -11.81 -1.93 -4.28
CA MET A 104 -13.20 -1.79 -4.72
C MET A 104 -13.61 -0.31 -4.71
N GLY A 105 -14.66 0.00 -5.48
CA GLY A 105 -15.18 1.36 -5.53
C GLY A 105 -14.61 2.19 -6.67
N ARG A 106 -14.88 3.47 -6.63
CA ARG A 106 -14.54 4.44 -7.66
C ARG A 106 -14.32 5.82 -7.06
N VAL A 107 -13.76 6.72 -7.84
CA VAL A 107 -13.69 8.14 -7.49
C VAL A 107 -14.99 8.85 -7.85
N ALA A 108 -15.45 9.69 -6.94
CA ALA A 108 -16.58 10.59 -7.14
C ALA A 108 -16.16 12.02 -6.77
N ARG A 109 -16.75 13.00 -7.47
CA ARG A 109 -16.63 14.40 -7.13
C ARG A 109 -17.92 14.86 -6.46
N LEU A 110 -17.80 15.31 -5.22
CA LEU A 110 -18.92 15.80 -4.41
C LEU A 110 -18.57 17.21 -3.89
N ASN A 111 -19.38 18.22 -4.21
CA ASN A 111 -19.16 19.62 -3.80
C ASN A 111 -17.73 20.12 -4.12
N GLY A 112 -17.22 19.77 -5.31
CA GLY A 112 -15.88 20.16 -5.75
C GLY A 112 -14.71 19.34 -5.18
N ASN A 113 -14.96 18.45 -4.22
CA ASN A 113 -13.93 17.59 -3.62
C ASN A 113 -13.95 16.18 -4.19
N LEU A 114 -12.78 15.53 -4.22
CA LEU A 114 -12.62 14.16 -4.68
C LEU A 114 -12.72 13.17 -3.53
N TYR A 115 -13.48 12.09 -3.75
CA TYR A 115 -13.67 11.00 -2.81
C TYR A 115 -13.41 9.66 -3.49
N MET A 116 -12.79 8.74 -2.78
CA MET A 116 -12.90 7.32 -3.11
C MET A 116 -14.13 6.77 -2.38
N VAL A 117 -15.04 6.15 -3.13
CA VAL A 117 -16.32 5.67 -2.62
C VAL A 117 -16.50 4.19 -2.93
N ASP A 118 -16.69 3.39 -1.90
CA ASP A 118 -17.16 2.00 -1.95
C ASP A 118 -18.43 1.88 -1.10
N ARG A 119 -19.58 2.08 -1.72
CA ARG A 119 -20.88 2.12 -1.02
C ARG A 119 -21.19 0.79 -0.34
N ALA A 120 -20.99 -0.32 -1.01
CA ALA A 120 -21.29 -1.65 -0.48
C ALA A 120 -20.42 -1.99 0.75
N GLY A 121 -19.20 -1.44 0.82
CA GLY A 121 -18.30 -1.57 1.97
C GLY A 121 -18.48 -0.51 3.04
N GLY A 122 -19.34 0.49 2.82
CA GLY A 122 -19.52 1.60 3.74
C GLY A 122 -18.31 2.52 3.83
N VAL A 123 -17.51 2.65 2.76
CA VAL A 123 -16.27 3.43 2.75
C VAL A 123 -16.40 4.65 1.87
N GLN A 124 -16.06 5.81 2.44
CA GLN A 124 -15.96 7.08 1.73
C GLN A 124 -14.77 7.87 2.27
N ILE A 125 -13.74 8.04 1.45
CA ILE A 125 -12.47 8.68 1.85
C ILE A 125 -12.24 9.90 0.96
N ALA A 126 -12.13 11.07 1.58
CA ALA A 126 -11.88 12.31 0.88
C ALA A 126 -10.38 12.55 0.66
N LYS A 127 -10.03 13.11 -0.50
CA LYS A 127 -8.71 13.76 -0.67
C LYS A 127 -8.60 14.92 0.34
N GLY A 128 -7.49 14.97 1.07
CA GLY A 128 -7.24 15.95 2.13
C GLY A 128 -7.67 15.49 3.53
N GLN A 129 -8.40 14.37 3.64
CA GLN A 129 -8.83 13.83 4.93
C GLN A 129 -7.64 13.35 5.76
N ARG A 130 -7.63 13.71 7.05
CA ARG A 130 -6.72 13.10 8.03
C ARG A 130 -7.33 11.78 8.51
N ILE A 131 -6.54 10.73 8.50
CA ILE A 131 -6.97 9.39 8.91
C ILE A 131 -6.01 8.79 9.93
N PRO A 132 -6.54 8.25 11.03
CA PRO A 132 -5.74 7.50 11.99
C PRO A 132 -5.18 6.20 11.42
N SER A 133 -4.17 5.66 12.09
CA SER A 133 -3.72 4.29 11.86
C SER A 133 -4.84 3.28 12.15
N GLY A 134 -4.93 2.22 11.35
CA GLY A 134 -5.87 1.12 11.56
C GLY A 134 -7.30 1.36 11.07
N ILE A 135 -7.65 2.56 10.59
CA ILE A 135 -8.96 2.84 10.02
C ILE A 135 -9.14 2.10 8.70
N ARG A 136 -10.34 1.55 8.48
CA ARG A 136 -10.72 0.94 7.20
C ARG A 136 -10.82 2.00 6.12
N ILE A 137 -10.01 1.90 5.09
CA ILE A 137 -9.91 2.89 4.01
C ILE A 137 -10.38 2.36 2.66
N GLY A 138 -10.67 1.08 2.57
CA GLY A 138 -11.12 0.43 1.35
C GLY A 138 -11.30 -1.06 1.53
N ARG A 139 -11.62 -1.76 0.44
CA ARG A 139 -11.70 -3.21 0.39
C ARG A 139 -10.90 -3.74 -0.80
N ILE A 140 -10.32 -4.93 -0.64
CA ILE A 140 -9.64 -5.63 -1.73
C ILE A 140 -10.62 -5.91 -2.87
N GLY A 141 -10.26 -5.45 -4.06
CA GLY A 141 -11.02 -5.64 -5.30
C GLY A 141 -10.18 -6.25 -6.41
N MET A 142 -10.61 -5.97 -7.63
CA MET A 142 -9.99 -6.44 -8.87
C MET A 142 -9.82 -5.29 -9.89
N THR A 143 -9.85 -4.05 -9.44
CA THR A 143 -9.70 -2.89 -10.34
C THR A 143 -8.26 -2.73 -10.80
N GLY A 144 -8.09 -2.12 -11.98
CA GLY A 144 -6.77 -1.97 -12.58
C GLY A 144 -6.23 -3.26 -13.21
N ARG A 145 -4.92 -3.38 -13.29
CA ARG A 145 -4.22 -4.53 -13.87
C ARG A 145 -3.85 -5.52 -12.78
N THR A 146 -4.62 -6.58 -12.64
CA THR A 146 -4.42 -7.62 -11.66
C THR A 146 -4.86 -8.99 -12.18
N THR A 147 -4.24 -10.06 -11.70
CA THR A 147 -4.58 -11.44 -12.04
C THR A 147 -5.42 -12.13 -10.97
N GLY A 148 -5.61 -11.51 -9.82
CA GLY A 148 -6.39 -12.05 -8.71
C GLY A 148 -6.55 -11.06 -7.56
N PRO A 149 -7.43 -11.34 -6.58
CA PRO A 149 -7.67 -10.45 -5.45
C PRO A 149 -6.42 -10.34 -4.57
N HIS A 150 -5.91 -9.12 -4.41
CA HIS A 150 -4.82 -8.80 -3.49
C HIS A 150 -4.76 -7.30 -3.26
N LEU A 151 -4.08 -6.89 -2.20
CA LEU A 151 -3.61 -5.53 -2.05
C LEU A 151 -2.21 -5.40 -2.64
N HIS A 152 -2.02 -4.52 -3.61
CA HIS A 152 -0.70 -4.04 -3.99
C HIS A 152 -0.37 -2.82 -3.12
N TRP A 153 0.57 -3.01 -2.19
CA TRP A 153 0.92 -2.00 -1.19
C TRP A 153 2.32 -1.45 -1.45
N VAL A 154 2.41 -0.12 -1.61
CA VAL A 154 3.65 0.58 -1.95
C VAL A 154 4.02 1.54 -0.84
N ILE A 155 5.28 1.54 -0.44
CA ILE A 155 5.83 2.50 0.53
C ILE A 155 6.94 3.31 -0.11
N ARG A 156 6.92 4.62 0.14
CA ARG A 156 8.01 5.54 -0.23
C ARG A 156 8.43 6.35 0.99
N TYR A 157 9.73 6.61 1.08
CA TYR A 157 10.33 7.56 2.00
C TYR A 157 11.12 8.59 1.21
N ASN A 158 10.81 9.88 1.39
CA ASN A 158 11.38 10.96 0.56
C ASN A 158 11.29 10.64 -0.95
N ASN A 159 10.14 10.14 -1.39
CA ASN A 159 9.85 9.70 -2.77
C ASN A 159 10.68 8.50 -3.29
N LYS A 160 11.50 7.88 -2.47
CA LYS A 160 12.22 6.64 -2.82
C LYS A 160 11.42 5.41 -2.39
N TYR A 161 11.34 4.40 -3.24
CA TYR A 161 10.68 3.14 -2.90
C TYR A 161 11.42 2.42 -1.78
N VAL A 162 10.65 1.90 -0.83
CA VAL A 162 11.12 1.11 0.31
C VAL A 162 10.44 -0.25 0.28
N ASP A 163 11.17 -1.31 0.59
CA ASP A 163 10.63 -2.67 0.70
C ASP A 163 9.57 -2.76 1.81
N PRO A 164 8.28 -2.92 1.49
CA PRO A 164 7.24 -2.99 2.51
C PRO A 164 7.38 -4.22 3.42
N GLY A 165 7.92 -5.32 2.90
CA GLY A 165 8.19 -6.52 3.69
C GLY A 165 9.22 -6.26 4.79
N ALA A 166 10.24 -5.47 4.51
CA ALA A 166 11.23 -5.07 5.51
C ALA A 166 10.63 -4.14 6.58
N VAL A 167 9.73 -3.23 6.18
CA VAL A 167 8.97 -2.37 7.11
C VAL A 167 8.11 -3.20 8.04
N LEU A 168 7.37 -4.17 7.54
CA LEU A 168 6.52 -5.06 8.35
C LEU A 168 7.35 -5.88 9.34
N ARG A 169 8.49 -6.43 8.93
CA ARG A 169 9.39 -7.17 9.82
C ARG A 169 9.88 -6.29 10.98
N LYS A 170 10.24 -5.04 10.70
CA LYS A 170 10.67 -4.09 11.73
C LYS A 170 9.51 -3.71 12.65
N MET A 171 8.32 -3.48 12.10
CA MET A 171 7.10 -3.16 12.85
C MET A 171 6.77 -4.25 13.86
N TYR A 172 6.76 -5.52 13.46
CA TYR A 172 6.51 -6.64 14.38
C TYR A 172 7.62 -6.82 15.42
N GLY A 173 8.87 -6.56 15.08
CA GLY A 173 9.98 -6.54 16.04
C GLY A 173 9.85 -5.45 17.09
N SER A 174 9.17 -4.34 16.80
CA SER A 174 8.98 -3.19 17.70
C SER A 174 7.74 -3.30 18.58
N GLN A 175 6.80 -4.20 18.25
CA GLN A 175 5.55 -4.41 18.99
C GLN A 175 5.66 -5.50 20.08
N LYS A 176 6.82 -6.13 20.22
CA LYS A 176 7.15 -7.09 21.31
C LYS A 176 7.74 -6.33 22.55
#